data_2c2aaab8960e32c79a0ef90b599da8c6
#
_entry.id   2c2aaab8960e32c79a0ef90b599da8c6
#
_cell.length_a   1.000
_cell.length_b   1.000
_cell.length_c   1.000
_cell.angle_alpha   90.00
_cell.angle_beta   90.00
_cell.angle_gamma   90.00
#
_symmetry.space_group_name_H-M   'P 1'
#
loop_
_entity.id
_entity.type
_entity.pdbx_description
1 polymer ?
#
loop_
_entity_poly.entity_id
_entity_poly.type
_entity_poly.pdbx_seq_one_letter_code
_entity_poly.pdbx_strand_id
1 'polypeptide(L)'
;MNSRIFHLASALALSSILLVVVGCAGSRRADLHQTLRQNEARTPNGEPEVLAAYQPWFGRPGHINVGYSSQDPAVLARQVAEAKDLGISGFVVNWYGPSHAFEDRAYSLLQDVAAGNDFAVAILYDENSDDPGHTTDDAINDLNYAHDHYIAAGASARAYLRYNGRPVIFIFPKDGHTDWQRVRQAVNTWPDPPLLLYKDVDPRLVGDFDGFYAWVHPGRGGWAADGSNWGQSYLEHFYSEMTSQYPDKLAVGAAWPGFDDRRASWSRNRLMSARCGKTFADSLHLFRRYYNDQRPLPFLLIVTWNDYEEGTAIERGTGKC
;
A
#
# COMPACT_ATOMS: atom_id res chain seq x y z
N MET A 1 82.78 -1.07 -25.65
CA MET A 1 82.82 -0.17 -24.46
C MET A 1 81.43 0.48 -24.35
N ASN A 2 80.73 0.12 -23.30
CA ASN A 2 79.68 0.85 -22.57
C ASN A 2 78.47 1.34 -23.33
N SER A 3 77.36 0.70 -23.18
CA SER A 3 76.41 0.68 -22.05
C SER A 3 75.50 1.91 -21.90
N ARG A 4 74.20 1.61 -21.80
CA ARG A 4 73.06 2.40 -21.38
C ARG A 4 72.14 2.88 -22.49
N ILE A 5 71.12 2.14 -22.72
CA ILE A 5 69.72 2.62 -22.92
C ILE A 5 68.79 1.45 -22.57
N PHE A 6 68.18 1.52 -21.45
CA PHE A 6 66.90 0.87 -21.09
C PHE A 6 66.30 1.62 -19.89
N HIS A 7 65.21 2.23 -20.12
CA HIS A 7 64.04 2.48 -19.18
C HIS A 7 63.29 3.72 -19.63
N LEU A 8 62.21 3.50 -20.33
CA LEU A 8 61.04 4.39 -20.33
C LEU A 8 59.98 3.79 -21.26
N ALA A 9 59.21 2.85 -20.74
CA ALA A 9 57.94 2.46 -21.35
C ALA A 9 57.21 1.52 -20.37
N SER A 10 56.65 2.07 -19.31
CA SER A 10 55.67 1.33 -18.48
C SER A 10 55.02 2.29 -17.46
N ALA A 11 54.25 3.26 -17.93
CA ALA A 11 53.47 4.10 -17.01
C ALA A 11 52.18 4.71 -17.67
N LEU A 12 51.62 4.05 -18.69
CA LEU A 12 50.44 4.63 -19.38
C LEU A 12 49.29 3.63 -19.63
N ALA A 13 49.29 2.47 -18.98
CA ALA A 13 48.27 1.46 -19.23
C ALA A 13 47.33 1.19 -18.03
N LEU A 14 47.39 1.94 -16.89
CA LEU A 14 46.60 1.67 -15.70
C LEU A 14 45.48 2.68 -15.38
N SER A 15 45.33 3.74 -16.16
CA SER A 15 44.29 4.76 -15.91
C SER A 15 42.99 4.57 -16.68
N SER A 16 42.92 3.66 -17.65
CA SER A 16 41.72 3.53 -18.50
C SER A 16 40.77 2.41 -18.09
N ILE A 17 41.13 1.57 -17.12
CA ILE A 17 40.30 0.42 -16.71
C ILE A 17 39.38 0.77 -15.53
N LEU A 18 39.66 1.83 -14.76
CA LEU A 18 38.90 2.17 -13.57
C LEU A 18 37.64 2.98 -13.84
N LEU A 19 37.48 3.59 -15.04
CA LEU A 19 36.31 4.42 -15.39
C LEU A 19 35.13 3.64 -16.00
N VAL A 20 35.35 2.42 -16.47
CA VAL A 20 34.31 1.61 -17.12
C VAL A 20 33.55 0.77 -16.10
N VAL A 21 34.11 0.47 -14.91
CA VAL A 21 33.48 -0.39 -13.90
C VAL A 21 32.47 0.38 -13.04
N VAL A 22 32.63 1.69 -12.84
CA VAL A 22 31.73 2.52 -12.04
C VAL A 22 30.43 2.86 -12.80
N GLY A 23 30.50 3.01 -14.13
CA GLY A 23 29.31 3.29 -14.95
C GLY A 23 28.35 2.11 -15.11
N CYS A 24 28.86 0.87 -15.12
CA CYS A 24 28.03 -0.32 -15.27
C CYS A 24 27.32 -0.77 -13.94
N ALA A 25 27.88 -0.44 -12.80
CA ALA A 25 27.28 -0.82 -11.51
C ALA A 25 26.06 0.04 -11.14
N GLY A 26 26.08 1.34 -11.47
CA GLY A 26 24.97 2.26 -11.24
C GLY A 26 23.78 1.95 -12.15
N SER A 27 24.03 1.68 -13.43
CA SER A 27 22.98 1.33 -14.40
C SER A 27 22.31 -0.01 -14.07
N ARG A 28 23.09 -1.02 -13.71
CA ARG A 28 22.54 -2.33 -13.33
C ARG A 28 21.71 -2.30 -12.03
N ARG A 29 22.05 -1.43 -11.08
CA ARG A 29 21.24 -1.25 -9.86
C ARG A 29 19.92 -0.58 -10.17
N ALA A 30 19.89 0.45 -11.01
CA ALA A 30 18.67 1.11 -11.43
C ALA A 30 17.76 0.17 -12.22
N ASP A 31 18.33 -0.59 -13.18
CA ASP A 31 17.59 -1.58 -13.97
C ASP A 31 17.06 -2.74 -13.09
N LEU A 32 17.83 -3.20 -12.09
CA LEU A 32 17.43 -4.26 -11.20
C LEU A 32 16.27 -3.81 -10.29
N HIS A 33 16.34 -2.59 -9.73
CA HIS A 33 15.27 -2.01 -8.96
C HIS A 33 13.99 -1.78 -9.79
N GLN A 34 14.13 -1.35 -11.03
CA GLN A 34 13.00 -1.15 -11.93
C GLN A 34 12.36 -2.48 -12.36
N THR A 35 13.17 -3.51 -12.62
CA THR A 35 12.70 -4.86 -12.97
C THR A 35 12.03 -5.56 -11.78
N LEU A 36 12.57 -5.42 -10.57
CA LEU A 36 11.99 -6.00 -9.36
C LEU A 36 10.64 -5.36 -9.00
N ARG A 37 10.46 -4.06 -9.23
CA ARG A 37 9.18 -3.37 -9.02
C ARG A 37 8.12 -3.70 -10.05
N GLN A 38 8.50 -4.12 -11.24
CA GLN A 38 7.55 -4.49 -12.28
C GLN A 38 7.11 -5.95 -12.19
N ASN A 39 7.82 -6.80 -11.47
CA ASN A 39 7.58 -8.24 -11.52
C ASN A 39 7.41 -8.96 -10.18
N GLU A 40 7.83 -8.39 -9.05
CA GLU A 40 7.73 -9.09 -7.76
C GLU A 40 7.49 -8.11 -6.61
N ALA A 41 6.38 -8.22 -5.95
CA ALA A 41 6.07 -7.50 -4.71
C ALA A 41 6.81 -8.11 -3.50
N ARG A 42 8.11 -8.38 -3.68
CA ARG A 42 8.98 -8.89 -2.62
C ARG A 42 10.31 -8.19 -2.64
N THR A 43 10.81 -7.89 -1.45
CA THR A 43 12.20 -7.49 -1.31
C THR A 43 13.12 -8.62 -1.78
N PRO A 44 14.38 -8.32 -2.14
CA PRO A 44 15.36 -9.33 -2.56
C PRO A 44 15.56 -10.48 -1.56
N ASN A 45 15.16 -10.30 -0.31
CA ASN A 45 15.29 -11.26 0.79
C ASN A 45 14.03 -12.11 1.02
N GLY A 46 12.99 -12.00 0.17
CA GLY A 46 11.74 -12.73 0.37
C GLY A 46 10.78 -12.10 1.40
N GLU A 47 11.16 -10.99 2.03
CA GLU A 47 10.30 -10.24 2.92
C GLU A 47 9.13 -9.59 2.15
N PRO A 48 7.94 -9.46 2.75
CA PRO A 48 6.83 -8.79 2.10
C PRO A 48 7.13 -7.31 1.88
N GLU A 49 6.60 -6.74 0.81
CA GLU A 49 6.54 -5.28 0.69
C GLU A 49 5.61 -4.71 1.76
N VAL A 50 6.12 -3.72 2.48
CA VAL A 50 5.34 -3.02 3.50
C VAL A 50 4.63 -1.85 2.84
N LEU A 51 3.32 -1.90 2.83
CA LEU A 51 2.45 -0.84 2.33
C LEU A 51 1.78 -0.12 3.51
N ALA A 52 1.34 1.12 3.32
CA ALA A 52 0.50 1.81 4.30
C ALA A 52 -0.75 2.40 3.63
N ALA A 53 -1.89 2.25 4.28
CA ALA A 53 -3.12 2.89 3.84
C ALA A 53 -3.01 4.41 4.05
N TYR A 54 -3.41 5.19 3.04
CA TYR A 54 -3.26 6.63 3.01
C TYR A 54 -4.62 7.32 2.82
N GLN A 55 -4.89 8.32 3.65
CA GLN A 55 -6.11 9.11 3.60
C GLN A 55 -5.85 10.44 2.87
N PRO A 56 -6.45 10.66 1.68
CA PRO A 56 -6.14 11.81 0.84
C PRO A 56 -7.03 13.05 1.08
N TRP A 57 -7.79 13.11 2.16
CA TRP A 57 -8.85 14.11 2.38
C TRP A 57 -8.47 15.32 3.24
N PHE A 58 -7.26 15.37 3.82
CA PHE A 58 -6.87 16.48 4.69
C PHE A 58 -6.65 17.78 3.92
N GLY A 59 -7.17 18.88 4.49
CA GLY A 59 -7.25 20.20 3.83
C GLY A 59 -8.60 20.46 3.15
N ARG A 60 -9.50 19.47 3.13
CA ARG A 60 -10.88 19.59 2.70
C ARG A 60 -11.80 19.93 3.90
N PRO A 61 -12.88 20.73 3.71
CA PRO A 61 -13.92 20.90 4.73
C PRO A 61 -14.56 19.56 5.12
N GLY A 62 -14.92 19.43 6.39
CA GLY A 62 -15.52 18.19 6.95
C GLY A 62 -14.53 17.27 7.63
N HIS A 63 -13.23 17.47 7.43
CA HIS A 63 -12.16 16.73 8.10
C HIS A 63 -11.40 17.62 9.08
N ILE A 64 -10.75 16.98 10.07
CA ILE A 64 -9.97 17.71 11.08
C ILE A 64 -8.77 18.42 10.43
N ASN A 65 -8.41 19.58 10.98
CA ASN A 65 -7.20 20.28 10.54
C ASN A 65 -5.96 19.60 11.16
N VAL A 66 -5.16 18.98 10.30
CA VAL A 66 -3.89 18.33 10.68
C VAL A 66 -2.66 19.21 10.38
N GLY A 67 -2.87 20.43 9.89
CA GLY A 67 -1.82 21.38 9.59
C GLY A 67 -1.23 21.28 8.18
N TYR A 68 -1.84 20.49 7.30
CA TYR A 68 -1.45 20.37 5.90
C TYR A 68 -2.64 20.04 4.98
N SER A 69 -2.40 20.11 3.68
CA SER A 69 -3.33 19.64 2.65
C SER A 69 -2.75 18.42 1.93
N SER A 70 -3.59 17.41 1.69
CA SER A 70 -3.26 16.24 0.84
C SER A 70 -3.11 16.61 -0.64
N GLN A 71 -3.36 17.85 -1.02
CA GLN A 71 -3.09 18.38 -2.36
C GLN A 71 -1.81 19.21 -2.44
N ASP A 72 -1.01 19.30 -1.38
CA ASP A 72 0.27 20.02 -1.39
C ASP A 72 1.40 19.06 -1.81
N PRO A 73 2.02 19.25 -3.01
CA PRO A 73 3.10 18.38 -3.48
C PRO A 73 4.33 18.33 -2.55
N ALA A 74 4.60 19.42 -1.81
CA ALA A 74 5.72 19.46 -0.87
C ALA A 74 5.45 18.57 0.36
N VAL A 75 4.20 18.55 0.83
CA VAL A 75 3.75 17.62 1.89
C VAL A 75 3.82 16.19 1.42
N LEU A 76 3.31 15.91 0.23
CA LEU A 76 3.32 14.55 -0.35
C LEU A 76 4.75 14.04 -0.52
N ALA A 77 5.67 14.87 -1.03
CA ALA A 77 7.08 14.49 -1.18
C ALA A 77 7.75 14.18 0.17
N ARG A 78 7.47 14.98 1.20
CA ARG A 78 7.94 14.72 2.57
C ARG A 78 7.40 13.41 3.11
N GLN A 79 6.09 13.17 2.97
CA GLN A 79 5.44 11.94 3.46
C GLN A 79 5.98 10.68 2.76
N VAL A 80 6.22 10.74 1.45
CA VAL A 80 6.85 9.64 0.71
C VAL A 80 8.27 9.39 1.20
N ALA A 81 9.07 10.45 1.45
CA ALA A 81 10.41 10.31 1.99
C ALA A 81 10.41 9.69 3.40
N GLU A 82 9.56 10.19 4.30
CA GLU A 82 9.42 9.66 5.67
C GLU A 82 8.94 8.20 5.67
N ALA A 83 8.00 7.84 4.80
CA ALA A 83 7.53 6.46 4.65
C ALA A 83 8.66 5.52 4.18
N LYS A 84 9.46 5.95 3.21
CA LYS A 84 10.63 5.18 2.72
C LYS A 84 11.67 4.98 3.82
N ASP A 85 11.94 6.00 4.62
CA ASP A 85 12.88 5.92 5.75
C ASP A 85 12.42 4.89 6.79
N LEU A 86 11.12 4.65 6.91
CA LEU A 86 10.53 3.62 7.77
C LEU A 86 10.45 2.23 7.10
N GLY A 87 10.95 2.09 5.86
CA GLY A 87 10.90 0.83 5.11
C GLY A 87 9.54 0.55 4.46
N ILE A 88 8.67 1.55 4.33
CA ILE A 88 7.41 1.45 3.59
C ILE A 88 7.71 1.68 2.11
N SER A 89 7.24 0.78 1.25
CA SER A 89 7.52 0.80 -0.19
C SER A 89 6.40 1.42 -1.02
N GLY A 90 5.20 1.61 -0.43
CA GLY A 90 4.08 2.18 -1.16
C GLY A 90 2.90 2.59 -0.28
N PHE A 91 2.03 3.41 -0.86
CA PHE A 91 0.75 3.77 -0.26
C PHE A 91 -0.43 3.10 -0.98
N VAL A 92 -1.38 2.61 -0.20
CA VAL A 92 -2.70 2.16 -0.66
C VAL A 92 -3.68 3.27 -0.31
N VAL A 93 -4.12 4.00 -1.33
CA VAL A 93 -4.76 5.31 -1.17
C VAL A 93 -6.27 5.18 -1.25
N ASN A 94 -6.98 5.62 -0.23
CA ASN A 94 -8.44 5.70 -0.27
C ASN A 94 -8.87 6.58 -1.46
N TRP A 95 -9.75 6.05 -2.30
CA TRP A 95 -10.22 6.73 -3.49
C TRP A 95 -11.69 6.38 -3.74
N TYR A 96 -12.50 7.39 -4.01
CA TYR A 96 -13.95 7.31 -4.06
C TYR A 96 -14.53 7.53 -5.47
N GLY A 97 -13.71 7.36 -6.49
CA GLY A 97 -14.08 7.70 -7.86
C GLY A 97 -13.80 9.16 -8.22
N PRO A 98 -13.88 9.52 -9.52
CA PRO A 98 -13.57 10.86 -10.02
C PRO A 98 -14.60 11.93 -9.59
N SER A 99 -15.78 11.53 -9.16
CA SER A 99 -16.80 12.44 -8.60
C SER A 99 -16.33 13.13 -7.32
N HIS A 100 -15.41 12.51 -6.58
CA HIS A 100 -14.75 13.07 -5.40
C HIS A 100 -13.50 13.85 -5.81
N ALA A 101 -13.69 15.01 -6.43
CA ALA A 101 -12.64 15.77 -7.10
C ALA A 101 -11.43 16.15 -6.22
N PHE A 102 -11.63 16.31 -4.90
CA PHE A 102 -10.52 16.62 -3.99
C PHE A 102 -9.61 15.40 -3.81
N GLU A 103 -10.16 14.26 -3.50
CA GLU A 103 -9.43 13.00 -3.27
C GLU A 103 -8.82 12.48 -4.58
N ASP A 104 -9.54 12.61 -5.69
CA ASP A 104 -9.05 12.25 -7.01
C ASP A 104 -7.83 13.09 -7.40
N ARG A 105 -7.89 14.41 -7.17
CA ARG A 105 -6.75 15.30 -7.38
C ARG A 105 -5.58 14.99 -6.45
N ALA A 106 -5.85 14.70 -5.17
CA ALA A 106 -4.82 14.33 -4.20
C ALA A 106 -4.12 13.03 -4.61
N TYR A 107 -4.88 12.02 -5.07
CA TYR A 107 -4.33 10.79 -5.62
C TYR A 107 -3.40 11.04 -6.81
N SER A 108 -3.86 11.82 -7.80
CA SER A 108 -3.06 12.16 -8.98
C SER A 108 -1.72 12.81 -8.61
N LEU A 109 -1.74 13.80 -7.70
CA LEU A 109 -0.53 14.46 -7.23
C LEU A 109 0.41 13.52 -6.47
N LEU A 110 -0.14 12.64 -5.63
CA LEU A 110 0.65 11.64 -4.90
C LEU A 110 1.30 10.65 -5.86
N GLN A 111 0.59 10.20 -6.90
CA GLN A 111 1.14 9.31 -7.91
C GLN A 111 2.29 9.97 -8.69
N ASP A 112 2.17 11.26 -9.03
CA ASP A 112 3.25 12.01 -9.67
C ASP A 112 4.51 12.08 -8.78
N VAL A 113 4.32 12.38 -7.49
CA VAL A 113 5.41 12.39 -6.51
C VAL A 113 6.03 10.99 -6.36
N ALA A 114 5.22 9.97 -6.21
CA ALA A 114 5.65 8.58 -6.06
C ALA A 114 6.50 8.12 -7.26
N ALA A 115 6.06 8.45 -8.47
CA ALA A 115 6.77 8.13 -9.70
C ALA A 115 8.18 8.77 -9.78
N GLY A 116 8.36 9.95 -9.18
CA GLY A 116 9.65 10.62 -9.08
C GLY A 116 10.57 10.08 -7.99
N ASN A 117 10.03 9.29 -7.05
CA ASN A 117 10.73 8.88 -5.84
C ASN A 117 10.93 7.37 -5.68
N ASP A 118 10.68 6.57 -6.72
CA ASP A 118 10.76 5.13 -6.64
C ASP A 118 9.90 4.58 -5.47
N PHE A 119 8.62 4.93 -5.47
CA PHE A 119 7.65 4.58 -4.46
C PHE A 119 6.35 4.12 -5.14
N ALA A 120 5.67 3.13 -4.59
CA ALA A 120 4.47 2.59 -5.21
C ALA A 120 3.20 3.28 -4.69
N VAL A 121 2.17 3.31 -5.53
CA VAL A 121 0.81 3.68 -5.12
C VAL A 121 -0.19 2.68 -5.67
N ALA A 122 -1.23 2.38 -4.91
CA ALA A 122 -2.37 1.60 -5.35
C ALA A 122 -3.67 2.31 -4.95
N ILE A 123 -4.72 2.09 -5.70
CA ILE A 123 -6.06 2.53 -5.31
C ILE A 123 -6.62 1.55 -4.27
N LEU A 124 -7.19 2.11 -3.19
CA LEU A 124 -8.18 1.46 -2.35
C LEU A 124 -9.52 2.08 -2.73
N TYR A 125 -10.26 1.37 -3.58
CA TYR A 125 -11.60 1.80 -3.99
C TYR A 125 -12.56 1.63 -2.83
N ASP A 126 -12.95 2.76 -2.25
CA ASP A 126 -13.86 2.83 -1.13
C ASP A 126 -15.27 3.08 -1.67
N GLU A 127 -16.12 2.04 -1.62
CA GLU A 127 -17.51 2.17 -2.06
C GLU A 127 -18.19 3.32 -1.30
N ASN A 128 -18.61 4.32 -2.04
CA ASN A 128 -19.25 5.48 -1.48
C ASN A 128 -20.66 5.18 -0.99
N SER A 129 -20.77 4.71 0.24
CA SER A 129 -22.07 4.43 0.85
C SER A 129 -22.88 5.69 1.21
N ASP A 130 -22.26 6.87 1.14
CA ASP A 130 -22.93 8.15 1.35
C ASP A 130 -23.73 8.57 0.11
N ASP A 131 -23.50 7.91 -1.02
CA ASP A 131 -24.34 8.03 -2.20
C ASP A 131 -25.28 6.82 -2.32
N PRO A 132 -26.54 6.95 -1.87
CA PRO A 132 -27.51 5.87 -1.97
C PRO A 132 -27.90 5.55 -3.42
N GLY A 133 -27.48 6.37 -4.37
CA GLY A 133 -27.63 6.15 -5.81
C GLY A 133 -26.50 5.39 -6.46
N HIS A 134 -25.39 5.12 -5.75
CA HIS A 134 -24.23 4.42 -6.29
C HIS A 134 -24.59 2.99 -6.72
N THR A 135 -24.27 2.66 -7.96
CA THR A 135 -24.64 1.40 -8.60
C THR A 135 -23.41 0.58 -8.99
N THR A 136 -23.64 -0.67 -9.40
CA THR A 136 -22.59 -1.50 -10.00
C THR A 136 -21.99 -0.85 -11.27
N ASP A 137 -22.82 -0.14 -12.06
CA ASP A 137 -22.32 0.56 -13.25
C ASP A 137 -21.41 1.74 -12.88
N ASP A 138 -21.69 2.43 -11.77
CA ASP A 138 -20.82 3.49 -11.26
C ASP A 138 -19.47 2.92 -10.82
N ALA A 139 -19.46 1.80 -10.09
CA ALA A 139 -18.22 1.12 -9.72
C ALA A 139 -17.39 0.68 -10.95
N ILE A 140 -18.04 0.16 -12.00
CA ILE A 140 -17.37 -0.20 -13.25
C ILE A 140 -16.79 1.03 -13.94
N ASN A 141 -17.55 2.13 -14.00
CA ASN A 141 -17.10 3.38 -14.62
C ASN A 141 -15.94 4.01 -13.86
N ASP A 142 -15.99 4.02 -12.55
CA ASP A 142 -14.91 4.50 -11.69
C ASP A 142 -13.62 3.70 -11.89
N LEU A 143 -13.71 2.38 -11.91
CA LEU A 143 -12.54 1.53 -12.12
C LEU A 143 -11.99 1.67 -13.56
N ASN A 144 -12.83 1.83 -14.56
CA ASN A 144 -12.38 2.14 -15.93
C ASN A 144 -11.69 3.51 -15.99
N TYR A 145 -12.22 4.52 -15.31
CA TYR A 145 -11.54 5.81 -15.18
C TYR A 145 -10.16 5.66 -14.53
N ALA A 146 -10.08 4.91 -13.42
CA ALA A 146 -8.81 4.64 -12.75
C ALA A 146 -7.81 3.93 -13.66
N HIS A 147 -8.28 2.94 -14.43
CA HIS A 147 -7.45 2.26 -15.43
C HIS A 147 -6.87 3.24 -16.44
N ASP A 148 -7.72 4.05 -17.05
CA ASP A 148 -7.33 4.93 -18.16
C ASP A 148 -6.42 6.09 -17.70
N HIS A 149 -6.61 6.58 -16.48
CA HIS A 149 -5.90 7.77 -15.98
C HIS A 149 -4.69 7.45 -15.11
N TYR A 150 -4.70 6.33 -14.37
CA TYR A 150 -3.71 6.05 -13.33
C TYR A 150 -2.92 4.77 -13.56
N ILE A 151 -3.51 3.76 -14.22
CA ILE A 151 -2.92 2.43 -14.34
C ILE A 151 -2.23 2.22 -15.70
N ALA A 152 -2.94 2.53 -16.79
CA ALA A 152 -2.48 2.22 -18.15
C ALA A 152 -1.74 3.36 -18.82
N ALA A 153 -1.98 4.61 -18.45
CA ALA A 153 -1.52 5.78 -19.16
C ALA A 153 -0.66 6.74 -18.33
N GLY A 154 0.22 7.46 -19.03
CA GLY A 154 1.02 8.55 -18.46
C GLY A 154 2.35 8.13 -17.84
N ALA A 155 3.21 9.13 -17.62
CA ALA A 155 4.53 8.92 -17.04
C ALA A 155 4.49 8.40 -15.59
N SER A 156 3.40 8.71 -14.86
CA SER A 156 3.23 8.35 -13.45
C SER A 156 2.65 6.95 -13.27
N ALA A 157 2.11 6.32 -14.32
CA ALA A 157 1.58 4.94 -14.28
C ALA A 157 2.65 3.92 -13.85
N ARG A 158 3.93 4.23 -14.03
CA ARG A 158 5.04 3.38 -13.54
C ARG A 158 5.10 3.24 -12.02
N ALA A 159 4.47 4.16 -11.27
CA ALA A 159 4.38 4.10 -9.82
C ALA A 159 3.20 3.24 -9.35
N TYR A 160 2.31 2.84 -10.25
CA TYR A 160 1.17 2.01 -9.84
C TYR A 160 1.64 0.62 -9.38
N LEU A 161 1.16 0.19 -8.23
CA LEU A 161 1.52 -1.09 -7.62
C LEU A 161 1.10 -2.25 -8.54
N ARG A 162 2.06 -3.14 -8.81
CA ARG A 162 1.82 -4.36 -9.60
C ARG A 162 2.36 -5.58 -8.87
N TYR A 163 1.67 -6.68 -9.02
CA TYR A 163 2.13 -7.99 -8.59
C TYR A 163 2.08 -8.97 -9.76
N ASN A 164 3.19 -9.61 -10.06
CA ASN A 164 3.34 -10.46 -11.25
C ASN A 164 2.88 -9.77 -12.55
N GLY A 165 3.22 -8.48 -12.69
CA GLY A 165 2.86 -7.65 -13.84
C GLY A 165 1.42 -7.13 -13.87
N ARG A 166 0.54 -7.62 -13.00
CA ARG A 166 -0.87 -7.20 -12.93
C ARG A 166 -1.04 -6.05 -11.94
N PRO A 167 -1.81 -5.01 -12.27
CA PRO A 167 -2.12 -3.93 -11.33
C PRO A 167 -2.92 -4.46 -10.13
N VAL A 168 -2.69 -3.91 -8.94
CA VAL A 168 -3.37 -4.32 -7.71
C VAL A 168 -4.38 -3.25 -7.30
N ILE A 169 -5.62 -3.64 -7.10
CA ILE A 169 -6.71 -2.76 -6.62
C ILE A 169 -7.27 -3.36 -5.33
N PHE A 170 -7.30 -2.55 -4.29
CA PHE A 170 -7.94 -2.90 -3.02
C PHE A 170 -9.39 -2.40 -3.04
N ILE A 171 -10.32 -3.20 -2.53
CA ILE A 171 -11.73 -2.86 -2.44
C ILE A 171 -12.14 -2.75 -0.97
N PHE A 172 -12.62 -1.56 -0.58
CA PHE A 172 -13.19 -1.31 0.74
C PHE A 172 -14.72 -1.22 0.62
N PRO A 173 -15.43 -2.35 0.84
CA PRO A 173 -16.88 -2.36 0.70
C PRO A 173 -17.54 -1.64 1.86
N LYS A 174 -18.66 -0.95 1.60
CA LYS A 174 -19.49 -0.39 2.66
C LYS A 174 -20.80 -1.16 2.82
N ASP A 175 -21.68 -1.14 1.87
CA ASP A 175 -23.04 -1.66 2.06
C ASP A 175 -23.45 -2.85 1.17
N GLY A 176 -22.52 -3.41 0.40
CA GLY A 176 -22.72 -4.68 -0.33
C GLY A 176 -23.78 -4.63 -1.45
N HIS A 177 -23.98 -3.47 -2.08
CA HIS A 177 -24.91 -3.30 -3.19
C HIS A 177 -24.28 -3.58 -4.55
N THR A 178 -22.96 -3.65 -4.63
CA THR A 178 -22.22 -3.87 -5.86
C THR A 178 -22.21 -5.34 -6.25
N ASP A 179 -22.61 -5.63 -7.48
CA ASP A 179 -22.45 -6.94 -8.11
C ASP A 179 -20.97 -7.11 -8.54
N TRP A 180 -20.16 -7.67 -7.64
CA TRP A 180 -18.73 -7.83 -7.86
C TRP A 180 -18.40 -8.83 -8.97
N GLN A 181 -19.27 -9.79 -9.26
CA GLN A 181 -19.12 -10.67 -10.41
C GLN A 181 -19.16 -9.87 -11.71
N ARG A 182 -20.10 -8.94 -11.81
CA ARG A 182 -20.21 -8.02 -12.98
C ARG A 182 -19.01 -7.10 -13.09
N VAL A 183 -18.55 -6.54 -11.98
CA VAL A 183 -17.31 -5.72 -11.94
C VAL A 183 -16.12 -6.55 -12.41
N ARG A 184 -15.95 -7.76 -11.90
CA ARG A 184 -14.86 -8.68 -12.32
C ARG A 184 -14.91 -8.95 -13.82
N GLN A 185 -16.09 -9.21 -14.38
CA GLN A 185 -16.25 -9.43 -15.81
C GLN A 185 -15.81 -8.20 -16.62
N ALA A 186 -16.16 -7.00 -16.18
CA ALA A 186 -15.79 -5.76 -16.83
C ALA A 186 -14.27 -5.53 -16.83
N VAL A 187 -13.63 -5.58 -15.66
CA VAL A 187 -12.17 -5.33 -15.55
C VAL A 187 -11.31 -6.44 -16.17
N ASN A 188 -11.86 -7.63 -16.36
CA ASN A 188 -11.16 -8.71 -17.08
C ASN A 188 -11.04 -8.43 -18.59
N THR A 189 -11.74 -7.43 -19.11
CA THR A 189 -11.60 -6.98 -20.51
C THR A 189 -10.37 -6.07 -20.72
N TRP A 190 -9.73 -5.60 -19.66
CA TRP A 190 -8.55 -4.77 -19.76
C TRP A 190 -7.37 -5.55 -20.35
N PRO A 191 -6.43 -4.90 -21.05
CA PRO A 191 -5.23 -5.55 -21.58
C PRO A 191 -4.38 -6.22 -20.49
N ASP A 192 -4.36 -5.65 -19.30
CA ASP A 192 -3.70 -6.16 -18.09
C ASP A 192 -4.71 -6.25 -16.93
N PRO A 193 -5.55 -7.31 -16.90
CA PRO A 193 -6.60 -7.46 -15.88
C PRO A 193 -6.04 -7.36 -14.46
N PRO A 194 -6.67 -6.55 -13.57
CA PRO A 194 -6.15 -6.30 -12.25
C PRO A 194 -6.29 -7.51 -11.32
N LEU A 195 -5.46 -7.52 -10.27
CA LEU A 195 -5.71 -8.28 -9.06
C LEU A 195 -6.66 -7.48 -8.18
N LEU A 196 -7.84 -8.03 -7.89
CA LEU A 196 -8.78 -7.42 -6.96
C LEU A 196 -8.65 -8.07 -5.58
N LEU A 197 -8.41 -7.25 -4.58
CA LEU A 197 -8.28 -7.66 -3.18
C LEU A 197 -9.43 -7.07 -2.37
N TYR A 198 -10.23 -7.92 -1.74
CA TYR A 198 -11.42 -7.50 -0.98
C TYR A 198 -11.10 -7.44 0.51
N LYS A 199 -11.69 -6.47 1.20
CA LYS A 199 -11.55 -6.34 2.65
C LYS A 199 -12.29 -7.46 3.37
N ASP A 200 -11.59 -8.16 4.25
CA ASP A 200 -12.06 -9.33 4.97
C ASP A 200 -12.41 -10.51 4.05
N VAL A 201 -12.43 -11.70 4.61
CA VAL A 201 -12.83 -12.90 3.85
C VAL A 201 -14.35 -12.96 3.76
N ASP A 202 -14.87 -13.03 2.54
CA ASP A 202 -16.27 -13.35 2.28
C ASP A 202 -16.34 -14.60 1.38
N PRO A 203 -16.80 -15.76 1.92
CA PRO A 203 -16.90 -16.99 1.14
C PRO A 203 -17.74 -16.86 -0.14
N ARG A 204 -18.69 -15.92 -0.17
CA ARG A 204 -19.56 -15.68 -1.34
C ARG A 204 -18.79 -15.04 -2.50
N LEU A 205 -17.71 -14.33 -2.20
CA LEU A 205 -16.93 -13.53 -3.14
C LEU A 205 -15.60 -14.18 -3.55
N VAL A 206 -15.31 -15.37 -3.06
CA VAL A 206 -14.03 -16.07 -3.37
C VAL A 206 -13.82 -16.28 -4.86
N GLY A 207 -14.90 -16.43 -5.64
CA GLY A 207 -14.84 -16.57 -7.11
C GLY A 207 -14.48 -15.28 -7.84
N ASP A 208 -14.78 -14.13 -7.27
CA ASP A 208 -14.68 -12.82 -7.92
C ASP A 208 -13.40 -12.06 -7.58
N PHE A 209 -12.72 -12.46 -6.50
CA PHE A 209 -11.50 -11.81 -6.00
C PHE A 209 -10.28 -12.69 -6.07
N ASP A 210 -9.12 -12.09 -6.34
CA ASP A 210 -7.82 -12.77 -6.35
C ASP A 210 -7.29 -12.97 -4.93
N GLY A 211 -7.81 -12.24 -3.95
CA GLY A 211 -7.43 -12.37 -2.57
C GLY A 211 -8.18 -11.43 -1.62
N PHE A 212 -7.72 -11.44 -0.37
CA PHE A 212 -8.32 -10.69 0.72
C PHE A 212 -7.27 -9.97 1.55
N TYR A 213 -7.66 -8.85 2.18
CA TYR A 213 -6.78 -8.11 3.06
C TYR A 213 -7.45 -7.84 4.41
N ALA A 214 -6.65 -7.91 5.47
CA ALA A 214 -7.09 -7.56 6.81
C ALA A 214 -7.13 -6.03 6.99
N TRP A 215 -8.07 -5.55 7.79
CA TRP A 215 -8.21 -4.15 8.19
C TRP A 215 -8.48 -4.07 9.68
N VAL A 216 -8.22 -2.90 10.30
CA VAL A 216 -8.59 -2.69 11.69
C VAL A 216 -10.11 -2.87 11.84
N HIS A 217 -10.51 -3.88 12.60
CA HIS A 217 -11.92 -4.28 12.72
C HIS A 217 -12.44 -4.03 14.14
N PRO A 218 -13.35 -3.07 14.33
CA PRO A 218 -14.01 -2.90 15.60
C PRO A 218 -15.01 -4.05 15.82
N GLY A 219 -14.66 -5.03 16.63
CA GLY A 219 -15.55 -6.13 16.98
C GLY A 219 -16.91 -5.62 17.52
N ARG A 220 -17.98 -6.40 17.34
CA ARG A 220 -19.32 -6.06 17.82
C ARG A 220 -19.40 -5.76 19.32
N GLY A 221 -18.48 -6.30 20.11
CA GLY A 221 -18.33 -6.05 21.55
C GLY A 221 -17.43 -4.87 21.91
N GLY A 222 -16.92 -4.15 20.92
CA GLY A 222 -15.87 -3.15 21.13
C GLY A 222 -14.55 -3.77 21.55
N TRP A 223 -13.53 -2.93 21.70
CA TRP A 223 -12.25 -3.32 22.26
C TRP A 223 -12.20 -2.98 23.74
N ALA A 224 -11.59 -3.84 24.54
CA ALA A 224 -11.44 -3.56 25.96
C ALA A 224 -10.53 -2.33 26.16
N ALA A 225 -11.00 -1.37 26.98
CA ALA A 225 -10.25 -0.14 27.27
C ALA A 225 -8.90 -0.41 27.94
N ASP A 226 -8.76 -1.55 28.61
CA ASP A 226 -7.53 -2.01 29.26
C ASP A 226 -6.48 -2.55 28.26
N GLY A 227 -6.81 -2.61 26.95
CA GLY A 227 -5.94 -3.13 25.91
C GLY A 227 -5.83 -4.65 25.85
N SER A 228 -6.68 -5.39 26.58
CA SER A 228 -6.71 -6.86 26.53
C SER A 228 -7.19 -7.37 25.17
N ASN A 229 -7.96 -6.59 24.43
CA ASN A 229 -8.38 -6.86 23.07
C ASN A 229 -7.85 -5.76 22.13
N TRP A 230 -6.80 -6.08 21.38
CA TRP A 230 -6.21 -5.21 20.38
C TRP A 230 -6.46 -5.71 18.94
N GLY A 231 -7.45 -6.55 18.76
CA GLY A 231 -7.79 -7.16 17.45
C GLY A 231 -7.06 -8.49 17.19
N GLN A 232 -6.42 -9.09 18.20
CA GLN A 232 -5.66 -10.34 18.05
C GLN A 232 -6.53 -11.46 17.48
N SER A 233 -7.69 -11.71 18.10
CA SER A 233 -8.57 -12.81 17.69
C SER A 233 -9.07 -12.66 16.25
N TYR A 234 -9.31 -11.42 15.80
CA TYR A 234 -9.68 -11.15 14.42
C TYR A 234 -8.53 -11.49 13.45
N LEU A 235 -7.31 -11.02 13.73
CA LEU A 235 -6.17 -11.31 12.88
C LEU A 235 -5.81 -12.81 12.88
N GLU A 236 -5.88 -13.47 14.02
CA GLU A 236 -5.66 -14.92 14.12
C GLU A 236 -6.69 -15.70 13.28
N HIS A 237 -7.95 -15.28 13.32
CA HIS A 237 -8.99 -15.86 12.49
C HIS A 237 -8.72 -15.64 11.01
N PHE A 238 -8.46 -14.40 10.59
CA PHE A 238 -8.14 -14.06 9.21
C PHE A 238 -6.95 -14.88 8.69
N TYR A 239 -5.84 -14.89 9.42
CA TYR A 239 -4.66 -15.63 8.99
C TYR A 239 -4.87 -17.13 8.94
N SER A 240 -5.58 -17.69 9.94
CA SER A 240 -5.91 -19.11 9.97
C SER A 240 -6.80 -19.51 8.79
N GLU A 241 -7.81 -18.71 8.50
CA GLU A 241 -8.72 -18.96 7.39
C GLU A 241 -8.00 -18.89 6.04
N MET A 242 -7.22 -17.82 5.80
CA MET A 242 -6.45 -17.68 4.57
C MET A 242 -5.44 -18.80 4.36
N THR A 243 -4.78 -19.26 5.43
CA THR A 243 -3.77 -20.32 5.29
C THR A 243 -4.36 -21.73 5.17
N SER A 244 -5.56 -21.97 5.70
CA SER A 244 -6.17 -23.32 5.73
C SER A 244 -7.26 -23.53 4.68
N GLN A 245 -8.08 -22.51 4.42
CA GLN A 245 -9.24 -22.63 3.52
C GLN A 245 -8.97 -22.04 2.13
N TYR A 246 -8.14 -20.99 2.06
CA TYR A 246 -7.87 -20.26 0.81
C TYR A 246 -6.36 -20.11 0.53
N PRO A 247 -5.58 -21.21 0.56
CA PRO A 247 -4.12 -21.14 0.40
C PRO A 247 -3.67 -20.62 -0.97
N ASP A 248 -4.53 -20.73 -1.98
CA ASP A 248 -4.27 -20.28 -3.35
C ASP A 248 -4.68 -18.81 -3.60
N LYS A 249 -5.29 -18.15 -2.61
CA LYS A 249 -5.66 -16.74 -2.70
C LYS A 249 -4.56 -15.87 -2.11
N LEU A 250 -4.41 -14.67 -2.66
CA LEU A 250 -3.54 -13.67 -2.06
C LEU A 250 -4.09 -13.25 -0.69
N ALA A 251 -3.23 -13.27 0.31
CA ALA A 251 -3.56 -12.71 1.61
C ALA A 251 -2.66 -11.50 1.89
N VAL A 252 -3.26 -10.38 2.25
CA VAL A 252 -2.52 -9.20 2.71
C VAL A 252 -2.71 -9.07 4.20
N GLY A 253 -1.62 -9.23 4.95
CA GLY A 253 -1.62 -9.06 6.40
C GLY A 253 -1.80 -7.61 6.80
N ALA A 254 -2.11 -7.35 8.07
CA ALA A 254 -2.25 -6.00 8.58
C ALA A 254 -1.53 -5.77 9.91
N ALA A 255 -1.15 -4.50 10.13
CA ALA A 255 -0.67 -4.01 11.41
C ALA A 255 -1.26 -2.62 11.68
N TRP A 256 -1.57 -2.33 12.95
CA TRP A 256 -2.12 -1.05 13.39
C TRP A 256 -1.60 -0.62 14.75
N PRO A 257 -1.45 0.70 14.99
CA PRO A 257 -0.92 1.21 16.27
C PRO A 257 -1.93 1.20 17.41
N GLY A 258 -3.19 1.12 17.09
CA GLY A 258 -4.37 1.26 17.93
C GLY A 258 -5.50 1.82 17.09
N PHE A 259 -6.59 2.27 17.75
CA PHE A 259 -7.74 2.89 17.10
C PHE A 259 -8.45 3.81 18.07
N ASP A 260 -8.86 5.00 17.60
CA ASP A 260 -9.63 5.94 18.38
C ASP A 260 -10.47 6.84 17.45
N ASP A 261 -11.72 6.47 17.21
CA ASP A 261 -12.58 7.21 16.29
C ASP A 261 -13.34 8.39 16.92
N ARG A 262 -13.06 8.72 18.19
CA ARG A 262 -13.79 9.79 18.90
C ARG A 262 -13.64 11.18 18.28
N ARG A 263 -12.69 11.35 17.39
CA ARG A 263 -12.47 12.60 16.63
C ARG A 263 -13.13 12.60 15.25
N ALA A 264 -13.56 11.45 14.76
CA ALA A 264 -14.22 11.33 13.48
C ALA A 264 -15.67 11.85 13.54
N SER A 265 -16.15 12.46 12.47
CA SER A 265 -17.56 12.87 12.37
C SER A 265 -18.52 11.68 12.32
N TRP A 266 -18.03 10.51 11.91
CA TRP A 266 -18.73 9.22 11.91
C TRP A 266 -18.45 8.36 13.15
N SER A 267 -17.95 8.96 14.21
CA SER A 267 -17.56 8.27 15.45
C SER A 267 -18.68 7.41 16.03
N ARG A 268 -18.26 6.23 16.52
CA ARG A 268 -19.08 5.36 17.38
C ARG A 268 -18.48 5.22 18.77
N ASN A 269 -17.58 6.14 19.16
CA ASN A 269 -16.85 6.15 20.44
C ASN A 269 -16.06 4.85 20.69
N ARG A 270 -15.41 4.34 19.67
CA ARG A 270 -14.62 3.12 19.75
C ARG A 270 -13.17 3.44 20.11
N LEU A 271 -12.58 2.63 20.97
CA LEU A 271 -11.20 2.80 21.41
C LEU A 271 -10.49 1.45 21.49
N MET A 272 -9.36 1.33 20.80
CA MET A 272 -8.36 0.29 21.00
C MET A 272 -7.07 0.95 21.47
N SER A 273 -6.60 0.57 22.66
CA SER A 273 -5.40 1.16 23.25
C SER A 273 -4.15 0.88 22.39
N ALA A 274 -3.34 1.90 22.18
CA ALA A 274 -2.03 1.75 21.51
C ALA A 274 -1.00 1.01 22.41
N ARG A 275 -1.24 0.94 23.72
CA ARG A 275 -0.34 0.28 24.71
C ARG A 275 1.13 0.71 24.55
N CYS A 276 1.36 2.02 24.36
CA CYS A 276 2.71 2.57 24.15
C CYS A 276 3.47 1.92 22.96
N GLY A 277 2.77 1.66 21.85
CA GLY A 277 3.33 1.02 20.66
C GLY A 277 3.30 -0.52 20.69
N LYS A 278 2.91 -1.12 21.83
CA LYS A 278 2.85 -2.58 21.94
C LYS A 278 1.80 -3.19 21.00
N THR A 279 0.68 -2.49 20.77
CA THR A 279 -0.37 -2.96 19.84
C THR A 279 0.20 -3.13 18.44
N PHE A 280 0.99 -2.17 17.97
CA PHE A 280 1.65 -2.26 16.67
C PHE A 280 2.66 -3.41 16.62
N ALA A 281 3.52 -3.52 17.63
CA ALA A 281 4.49 -4.60 17.72
C ALA A 281 3.84 -5.98 17.77
N ASP A 282 2.77 -6.15 18.55
CA ASP A 282 2.05 -7.42 18.66
C ASP A 282 1.37 -7.81 17.32
N SER A 283 0.82 -6.84 16.57
CA SER A 283 0.23 -7.12 15.24
C SER A 283 1.29 -7.57 14.23
N LEU A 284 2.49 -6.97 14.24
CA LEU A 284 3.62 -7.41 13.42
C LEU A 284 4.14 -8.80 13.84
N HIS A 285 4.24 -9.08 15.13
CA HIS A 285 4.65 -10.41 15.63
C HIS A 285 3.65 -11.48 15.24
N LEU A 286 2.34 -11.16 15.31
CA LEU A 286 1.29 -12.09 14.91
C LEU A 286 1.36 -12.39 13.41
N PHE A 287 1.54 -11.38 12.56
CA PHE A 287 1.78 -11.55 11.15
C PHE A 287 2.92 -12.53 10.88
N ARG A 288 4.10 -12.33 11.49
CA ARG A 288 5.28 -13.17 11.31
C ARG A 288 5.10 -14.61 11.79
N ARG A 289 4.17 -14.88 12.70
CA ARG A 289 3.84 -16.24 13.14
C ARG A 289 3.20 -17.07 12.02
N TYR A 290 2.35 -16.46 11.22
CA TYR A 290 1.64 -17.12 10.13
C TYR A 290 2.40 -17.06 8.81
N TYR A 291 3.13 -15.98 8.59
CA TYR A 291 3.81 -15.68 7.33
C TYR A 291 5.29 -15.43 7.58
N ASN A 292 6.09 -16.33 7.06
CA ASN A 292 7.54 -16.33 7.19
C ASN A 292 8.15 -16.87 5.87
N ASP A 293 9.44 -17.13 5.84
CA ASP A 293 10.15 -17.61 4.65
C ASP A 293 9.56 -18.89 4.04
N GLN A 294 8.92 -19.72 4.86
CA GLN A 294 8.25 -20.96 4.41
C GLN A 294 6.83 -20.70 3.88
N ARG A 295 6.21 -19.59 4.29
CA ARG A 295 4.89 -19.14 3.88
C ARG A 295 4.92 -17.65 3.60
N PRO A 296 5.60 -17.23 2.54
CA PRO A 296 5.76 -15.82 2.28
C PRO A 296 4.47 -15.19 1.72
N LEU A 297 4.19 -13.95 2.16
CA LEU A 297 3.16 -13.11 1.57
C LEU A 297 3.78 -11.99 0.75
N PRO A 298 3.09 -11.52 -0.32
CA PRO A 298 3.60 -10.41 -1.10
C PRO A 298 3.57 -9.09 -0.33
N PHE A 299 2.55 -8.86 0.49
CA PHE A 299 2.30 -7.56 1.11
C PHE A 299 1.95 -7.65 2.59
N LEU A 300 2.36 -6.62 3.33
CA LEU A 300 1.86 -6.27 4.67
C LEU A 300 1.29 -4.85 4.61
N LEU A 301 0.05 -4.64 5.04
CA LEU A 301 -0.60 -3.33 5.05
C LEU A 301 -0.58 -2.72 6.46
N ILE A 302 0.03 -1.56 6.62
CA ILE A 302 -0.10 -0.75 7.82
C ILE A 302 -1.40 0.06 7.72
N VAL A 303 -2.24 -0.06 8.72
CA VAL A 303 -3.51 0.66 8.83
C VAL A 303 -3.39 1.67 9.98
N THR A 304 -3.04 2.93 9.68
CA THR A 304 -2.83 3.68 8.44
C THR A 304 -1.56 4.53 8.48
N TRP A 305 -1.18 5.19 7.36
CA TRP A 305 -0.17 6.23 7.38
C TRP A 305 -0.63 7.45 8.18
N ASN A 306 -1.81 8.00 7.84
CA ASN A 306 -2.22 9.33 8.29
C ASN A 306 -3.69 9.45 8.73
N ASP A 307 -4.41 8.39 9.08
CA ASP A 307 -5.76 8.54 9.60
C ASP A 307 -5.75 9.01 11.06
N TYR A 308 -5.79 10.34 11.22
CA TYR A 308 -5.84 11.00 12.52
C TYR A 308 -7.24 11.05 13.12
N GLU A 309 -8.27 10.81 12.33
CA GLU A 309 -9.67 10.82 12.78
C GLU A 309 -10.04 9.51 13.45
N GLU A 310 -9.49 8.40 12.93
CA GLU A 310 -9.62 7.08 13.56
C GLU A 310 -8.41 6.71 14.45
N GLY A 311 -7.44 7.62 14.61
CA GLY A 311 -6.32 7.44 15.52
C GLY A 311 -5.35 6.31 15.12
N THR A 312 -5.41 5.83 13.89
CA THR A 312 -4.54 4.78 13.35
C THR A 312 -3.28 5.32 12.68
N ALA A 313 -3.10 6.64 12.63
CA ALA A 313 -1.98 7.28 11.97
C ALA A 313 -0.64 6.92 12.61
N ILE A 314 0.34 6.53 11.76
CA ILE A 314 1.74 6.32 12.16
C ILE A 314 2.69 7.44 11.73
N GLU A 315 2.27 8.37 10.88
CA GLU A 315 3.09 9.49 10.36
C GLU A 315 3.84 10.23 11.48
N ARG A 316 3.26 10.32 12.69
CA ARG A 316 3.87 10.97 13.86
C ARG A 316 4.29 9.98 14.95
N GLY A 317 4.51 8.73 14.56
CA GLY A 317 4.94 7.65 15.46
C GLY A 317 3.82 6.86 16.10
N THR A 318 4.15 5.66 16.58
CA THR A 318 3.22 4.68 17.16
C THR A 318 3.18 4.69 18.68
N GLY A 319 4.06 5.42 19.33
CA GLY A 319 4.36 5.34 20.77
C GLY A 319 3.55 6.28 21.66
N LYS A 320 2.30 6.58 21.33
CA LYS A 320 1.44 7.39 22.21
C LYS A 320 1.18 6.65 23.53
N CYS A 321 1.79 7.12 24.58
CA CYS A 321 1.52 6.73 25.96
C CYS A 321 0.66 7.79 26.66
#